data_25b8103b10ea6ca0d5c730397255f69d
#
_entry.id   25b8103b10ea6ca0d5c730397255f69d
#
_cell.length_a   1.000
_cell.length_b   1.000
_cell.length_c   1.000
_cell.angle_alpha   90.00
_cell.angle_beta   90.00
_cell.angle_gamma   90.00
#
_symmetry.space_group_name_H-M   'P 1'
#
loop_
_entity.id
_entity.type
_entity.pdbx_description
1 polymer ?
#
loop_
_entity_poly.entity_id
_entity_poly.type
_entity_poly.pdbx_seq_one_letter_code
_entity_poly.pdbx_strand_id
1 'polypeptide(L)'
;MYQEEKLARDVYELLGDKWGLRPFLKIKKSEQKHMDAVGRLLDKYGIPRPVGDTPGEFADSSLKSLYDELVEKGMQSEVEALETGRLIEITDIKDLEERINDSTPDVKRVFNKLKRGSHNHLRAFERNLKKY
;
A
#
# COMPACT_ATOMS: atom_id res chain seq x y z
N MET A 1 -6.22 -7.62 -3.59
CA MET A 1 -5.94 -6.56 -2.59
C MET A 1 -4.75 -6.87 -1.68
N TYR A 2 -4.55 -8.13 -1.29
CA TYR A 2 -3.41 -8.51 -0.44
C TYR A 2 -2.06 -8.09 -1.04
N GLN A 3 -1.82 -8.40 -2.32
CA GLN A 3 -0.57 -8.03 -2.99
C GLN A 3 -0.41 -6.53 -3.19
N GLU A 4 -1.50 -5.79 -3.34
CA GLU A 4 -1.49 -4.33 -3.49
C GLU A 4 -1.09 -3.64 -2.19
N GLU A 5 -1.60 -4.13 -1.05
CA GLU A 5 -1.17 -3.64 0.27
C GLU A 5 0.30 -4.01 0.54
N LYS A 6 0.71 -5.20 0.11
CA LYS A 6 2.11 -5.62 0.19
C LYS A 6 3.02 -4.70 -0.63
N LEU A 7 2.60 -4.34 -1.84
CA LEU A 7 3.35 -3.43 -2.70
C LEU A 7 3.59 -2.09 -1.97
N ALA A 8 2.55 -1.52 -1.38
CA ALA A 8 2.66 -0.27 -0.62
C ALA A 8 3.63 -0.44 0.56
N ARG A 9 3.49 -1.49 1.36
CA ARG A 9 4.39 -1.77 2.48
C ARG A 9 5.85 -1.86 2.03
N ASP A 10 6.10 -2.64 0.97
CA ASP A 10 7.46 -2.90 0.51
C ASP A 10 8.12 -1.65 -0.07
N VAL A 11 7.38 -0.84 -0.83
CA VAL A 11 7.88 0.45 -1.33
C VAL A 11 8.19 1.39 -0.17
N TYR A 12 7.29 1.51 0.79
CA TYR A 12 7.47 2.43 1.93
C TYR A 12 8.62 2.02 2.82
N GLU A 13 8.83 0.72 3.01
CA GLU A 13 9.98 0.23 3.78
C GLU A 13 11.29 0.63 3.09
N LEU A 14 11.40 0.40 1.79
CA LEU A 14 12.61 0.73 1.04
C LEU A 14 12.86 2.24 1.00
N LEU A 15 11.84 3.04 0.71
CA LEU A 15 11.98 4.50 0.65
C LEU A 15 12.19 5.10 2.04
N GLY A 16 11.59 4.52 3.07
CA GLY A 16 11.82 4.90 4.46
C GLY A 16 13.26 4.67 4.88
N ASP A 17 13.83 3.54 4.51
CA ASP A 17 15.24 3.21 4.79
C ASP A 17 16.18 4.15 4.02
N LYS A 18 15.84 4.48 2.77
CA LYS A 18 16.67 5.35 1.94
C LYS A 18 16.71 6.79 2.44
N TRP A 19 15.53 7.36 2.73
CA TRP A 19 15.40 8.81 2.98
C TRP A 19 15.18 9.15 4.46
N GLY A 20 14.80 8.18 5.29
CA GLY A 20 14.51 8.40 6.71
C GLY A 20 13.30 9.30 6.96
N LEU A 21 12.41 9.47 5.99
CA LEU A 21 11.24 10.32 6.12
C LEU A 21 10.18 9.68 6.99
N ARG A 22 9.70 10.43 7.97
CA ARG A 22 8.77 9.95 9.00
C ARG A 22 7.49 9.31 8.47
N PRO A 23 6.83 9.86 7.43
CA PRO A 23 5.63 9.24 6.89
C PRO A 23 5.83 7.78 6.48
N PHE A 24 6.93 7.46 5.81
CA PHE A 24 7.20 6.09 5.39
C PHE A 24 7.38 5.15 6.59
N LEU A 25 8.07 5.60 7.62
CA LEU A 25 8.32 4.80 8.81
C LEU A 25 7.06 4.47 9.58
N LYS A 26 6.08 5.36 9.57
CA LYS A 26 4.77 5.16 10.20
C LYS A 26 3.82 4.35 9.33
N ILE A 27 3.72 4.73 8.06
CA ILE A 27 2.71 4.18 7.14
C ILE A 27 3.00 2.73 6.79
N LYS A 28 4.27 2.32 6.69
CA LYS A 28 4.60 0.91 6.45
C LYS A 28 3.98 -0.02 7.48
N LYS A 29 3.89 0.41 8.73
CA LYS A 29 3.27 -0.38 9.81
C LYS A 29 1.77 -0.50 9.63
N SER A 30 1.14 0.58 9.16
CA SER A 30 -0.28 0.58 8.83
C SER A 30 -0.56 -0.36 7.64
N GLU A 31 0.30 -0.35 6.62
CA GLU A 31 0.15 -1.26 5.48
C GLU A 31 0.32 -2.73 5.89
N GLN A 32 1.22 -3.01 6.85
CA GLN A 32 1.33 -4.35 7.41
C GLN A 32 0.01 -4.79 8.06
N LYS A 33 -0.63 -3.91 8.82
CA LYS A 33 -1.93 -4.18 9.42
C LYS A 33 -3.02 -4.40 8.38
N HIS A 34 -2.99 -3.64 7.29
CA HIS A 34 -3.90 -3.82 6.15
C HIS A 34 -3.71 -5.21 5.52
N MET A 35 -2.46 -5.61 5.27
CA MET A 35 -2.15 -6.95 4.77
C MET A 35 -2.69 -8.02 5.69
N ASP A 36 -2.48 -7.87 6.99
CA ASP A 36 -2.93 -8.83 7.99
C ASP A 36 -4.45 -8.94 7.99
N ALA A 37 -5.17 -7.82 7.86
CA ALA A 37 -6.62 -7.81 7.79
C ALA A 37 -7.14 -8.55 6.56
N VAL A 38 -6.55 -8.31 5.40
CA VAL A 38 -6.90 -9.03 4.16
C VAL A 38 -6.51 -10.50 4.27
N GLY A 39 -5.35 -10.80 4.86
CA GLY A 39 -4.91 -12.17 5.12
C GLY A 39 -5.90 -12.96 5.96
N ARG A 40 -6.49 -12.35 6.99
CA ARG A 40 -7.53 -12.97 7.81
C ARG A 40 -8.80 -13.27 7.00
N LEU A 41 -9.16 -12.39 6.07
CA LEU A 41 -10.28 -12.66 5.15
C LEU A 41 -9.98 -13.86 4.25
N LEU A 42 -8.77 -13.93 3.71
CA LEU A 42 -8.35 -15.08 2.89
C LEU A 42 -8.43 -16.38 3.70
N ASP A 43 -7.94 -16.36 4.93
CA ASP A 43 -8.01 -17.53 5.83
C ASP A 43 -9.46 -17.94 6.08
N LYS A 44 -10.36 -16.98 6.32
CA LYS A 44 -11.77 -17.22 6.55
C LYS A 44 -12.43 -17.92 5.37
N TYR A 45 -12.07 -17.57 4.16
CA TYR A 45 -12.64 -18.16 2.94
C TYR A 45 -11.85 -19.35 2.41
N GLY A 46 -10.83 -19.81 3.16
CA GLY A 46 -10.01 -20.95 2.76
C GLY A 46 -9.18 -20.68 1.50
N ILE A 47 -8.83 -19.44 1.24
CA ILE A 47 -8.04 -19.03 0.08
C ILE A 47 -6.58 -18.87 0.50
N PRO A 48 -5.62 -19.59 -0.13
CA PRO A 48 -4.20 -19.41 0.17
C PRO A 48 -3.75 -17.99 -0.10
N ARG A 49 -2.83 -17.48 0.72
CA ARG A 49 -2.20 -16.18 0.45
C ARG A 49 -1.38 -16.29 -0.83
N PRO A 50 -1.54 -15.33 -1.76
CA PRO A 50 -0.97 -15.45 -3.10
C PRO A 50 0.55 -15.38 -3.14
N VAL A 51 1.18 -14.83 -2.11
CA VAL A 51 2.62 -14.60 -2.05
C VAL A 51 3.09 -14.64 -0.60
N GLY A 52 4.36 -15.00 -0.39
CA GLY A 52 4.99 -14.93 0.92
C GLY A 52 5.30 -13.50 1.34
N ASP A 53 6.11 -13.35 2.38
CA ASP A 53 6.33 -12.07 3.05
C ASP A 53 7.60 -11.34 2.60
N THR A 54 8.38 -11.93 1.72
CA THR A 54 9.64 -11.36 1.26
C THR A 54 9.42 -10.05 0.50
N PRO A 55 10.07 -8.93 0.91
CA PRO A 55 9.91 -7.65 0.23
C PRO A 55 10.29 -7.73 -1.25
N GLY A 56 9.47 -7.09 -2.08
CA GLY A 56 9.70 -7.02 -3.52
C GLY A 56 9.28 -8.23 -4.32
N GLU A 57 8.76 -9.28 -3.68
CA GLU A 57 8.25 -10.47 -4.35
C GLU A 57 6.73 -10.42 -4.50
N PHE A 58 6.25 -10.66 -5.71
CA PHE A 58 4.83 -10.66 -6.06
C PHE A 58 4.52 -11.84 -6.97
N ALA A 59 3.32 -12.42 -6.83
CA ALA A 59 2.85 -13.46 -7.73
C ALA A 59 2.42 -12.85 -9.08
N ASP A 60 1.88 -11.64 -9.06
CA ASP A 60 1.45 -10.92 -10.26
C ASP A 60 2.63 -10.16 -10.87
N SER A 61 2.98 -10.50 -12.12
CA SER A 61 4.11 -9.90 -12.82
C SER A 61 3.91 -8.39 -13.09
N SER A 62 2.67 -7.93 -13.27
CA SER A 62 2.39 -6.50 -13.43
C SER A 62 2.63 -5.73 -12.14
N LEU A 63 2.35 -6.32 -10.98
CA LEU A 63 2.67 -5.70 -9.70
C LEU A 63 4.18 -5.66 -9.45
N LYS A 64 4.90 -6.69 -9.86
CA LYS A 64 6.36 -6.68 -9.77
C LYS A 64 6.97 -5.57 -10.63
N SER A 65 6.48 -5.40 -11.85
CA SER A 65 6.93 -4.33 -12.74
C SER A 65 6.59 -2.95 -12.17
N LEU A 66 5.40 -2.79 -11.61
CA LEU A 66 4.98 -1.54 -10.97
C LEU A 66 5.85 -1.23 -9.74
N TYR A 67 6.14 -2.25 -8.92
CA TYR A 67 7.04 -2.09 -7.78
C TYR A 67 8.41 -1.55 -8.23
N ASP A 68 9.00 -2.14 -9.25
CA ASP A 68 10.30 -1.72 -9.75
C ASP A 68 10.28 -0.27 -10.27
N GLU A 69 9.22 0.13 -10.98
CA GLU A 69 9.05 1.50 -11.47
C GLU A 69 8.88 2.51 -10.32
N LEU A 70 8.06 2.17 -9.33
CA LEU A 70 7.81 3.04 -8.18
C LEU A 70 9.06 3.22 -7.33
N VAL A 71 9.84 2.17 -7.14
CA VAL A 71 11.09 2.23 -6.40
C VAL A 71 12.09 3.12 -7.16
N GLU A 72 12.24 2.94 -8.46
CA GLU A 72 13.12 3.75 -9.29
C GLU A 72 12.77 5.24 -9.17
N LYS A 73 11.49 5.58 -9.27
CA LYS A 73 11.00 6.95 -9.12
C LYS A 73 11.31 7.49 -7.72
N GLY A 74 10.97 6.74 -6.68
CA GLY A 74 11.13 7.18 -5.29
C GLY A 74 12.58 7.30 -4.84
N MET A 75 13.51 6.63 -5.51
CA MET A 75 14.93 6.69 -5.18
C MET A 75 15.63 7.94 -5.73
N GLN A 76 14.96 8.74 -6.54
CA GLN A 76 15.56 9.92 -7.19
C GLN A 76 15.71 11.11 -6.24
N SER A 77 14.73 11.36 -5.37
CA SER A 77 14.75 12.46 -4.40
C SER A 77 13.70 12.25 -3.33
N GLU A 78 13.78 13.03 -2.25
CA GLU A 78 12.76 13.01 -1.20
C GLU A 78 11.38 13.42 -1.73
N VAL A 79 11.35 14.44 -2.61
CA VAL A 79 10.10 14.87 -3.24
C VAL A 79 9.51 13.74 -4.11
N GLU A 80 10.34 13.09 -4.91
CA GLU A 80 9.89 11.97 -5.74
C GLU A 80 9.43 10.78 -4.88
N ALA A 81 10.06 10.54 -3.73
CA ALA A 81 9.61 9.52 -2.80
C ALA A 81 8.22 9.83 -2.27
N LEU A 82 7.97 11.06 -1.83
CA LEU A 82 6.66 11.49 -1.33
C LEU A 82 5.60 11.47 -2.43
N GLU A 83 5.94 11.86 -3.64
CA GLU A 83 5.05 11.77 -4.80
C GLU A 83 4.70 10.31 -5.12
N THR A 84 5.65 9.40 -4.98
CA THR A 84 5.42 7.97 -5.14
C THR A 84 4.41 7.47 -4.12
N GLY A 85 4.55 7.86 -2.86
CA GLY A 85 3.59 7.52 -1.81
C GLY A 85 2.20 8.06 -2.12
N ARG A 86 2.11 9.31 -2.54
CA ARG A 86 0.85 9.94 -2.94
C ARG A 86 0.17 9.17 -4.06
N LEU A 87 0.91 8.79 -5.09
CA LEU A 87 0.39 8.03 -6.23
C LEU A 87 -0.13 6.65 -5.80
N ILE A 88 0.61 5.94 -4.95
CA ILE A 88 0.19 4.64 -4.44
C ILE A 88 -1.15 4.75 -3.71
N GLU A 89 -1.31 5.75 -2.83
CA GLU A 89 -2.54 5.90 -2.06
C GLU A 89 -3.73 6.28 -2.94
N ILE A 90 -3.55 7.15 -3.93
CA ILE A 90 -4.60 7.51 -4.88
C ILE A 90 -5.08 6.26 -5.63
N THR A 91 -4.15 5.45 -6.11
CA THR A 91 -4.47 4.22 -6.84
C THR A 91 -5.20 3.23 -5.95
N ASP A 92 -4.73 3.06 -4.72
CA ASP A 92 -5.30 2.13 -3.75
C ASP A 92 -6.73 2.52 -3.38
N ILE A 93 -6.98 3.80 -3.13
CA ILE A 93 -8.34 4.31 -2.85
C ILE A 93 -9.28 4.00 -4.00
N LYS A 94 -8.84 4.25 -5.22
CA LYS A 94 -9.65 3.97 -6.42
C LYS A 94 -9.98 2.48 -6.53
N ASP A 95 -9.00 1.62 -6.35
CA ASP A 95 -9.19 0.17 -6.44
C ASP A 95 -10.14 -0.33 -5.35
N LEU A 96 -10.02 0.17 -4.12
CA LEU A 96 -10.92 -0.17 -3.03
C LEU A 96 -12.36 0.26 -3.32
N GLU A 97 -12.55 1.48 -3.83
CA GLU A 97 -13.88 1.98 -4.19
C GLU A 97 -14.55 1.10 -5.25
N GLU A 98 -13.80 0.64 -6.24
CA GLU A 98 -14.31 -0.24 -7.29
C GLU A 98 -14.72 -1.62 -6.75
N ARG A 99 -13.98 -2.15 -5.77
CA ARG A 99 -14.20 -3.50 -5.21
C ARG A 99 -15.27 -3.54 -4.12
N ILE A 100 -15.48 -2.45 -3.38
CA ILE A 100 -16.41 -2.41 -2.26
C ILE A 100 -17.84 -2.77 -2.68
N ASN A 101 -18.30 -2.28 -3.81
CA ASN A 101 -19.67 -2.46 -4.27
C ASN A 101 -20.05 -3.93 -4.51
N ASP A 102 -19.10 -4.76 -4.96
CA ASP A 102 -19.33 -6.16 -5.31
C ASP A 102 -18.93 -7.13 -4.19
N SER A 103 -18.62 -6.61 -3.02
CA SER A 103 -18.11 -7.40 -1.90
C SER A 103 -19.22 -7.83 -0.94
N THR A 104 -18.99 -8.93 -0.22
CA THR A 104 -19.86 -9.36 0.89
C THR A 104 -19.73 -8.38 2.08
N PRO A 105 -20.71 -8.38 3.03
CA PRO A 105 -20.69 -7.41 4.14
C PRO A 105 -19.40 -7.40 4.97
N ASP A 106 -18.81 -8.55 5.25
CA ASP A 106 -17.56 -8.64 6.01
C ASP A 106 -16.37 -8.07 5.24
N VAL A 107 -16.28 -8.36 3.94
CA VAL A 107 -15.25 -7.81 3.05
C VAL A 107 -15.43 -6.30 2.91
N LYS A 108 -16.65 -5.82 2.72
CA LYS A 108 -16.97 -4.38 2.68
C LYS A 108 -16.47 -3.65 3.93
N ARG A 109 -16.66 -4.25 5.09
CA ARG A 109 -16.24 -3.65 6.37
C ARG A 109 -14.73 -3.48 6.42
N VAL A 110 -14.00 -4.51 6.02
CA VAL A 110 -12.53 -4.46 5.99
C VAL A 110 -12.06 -3.44 4.94
N PHE A 111 -12.59 -3.50 3.73
CA PHE A 111 -12.18 -2.60 2.64
C PHE A 111 -12.50 -1.14 2.95
N ASN A 112 -13.62 -0.85 3.60
CA ASN A 112 -13.93 0.51 4.06
C ASN A 112 -12.92 1.00 5.09
N LYS A 113 -12.48 0.14 5.99
CA LYS A 113 -11.44 0.46 6.97
C LYS A 113 -10.09 0.76 6.27
N LEU A 114 -9.71 -0.07 5.31
CA LEU A 114 -8.52 0.14 4.51
C LEU A 114 -8.59 1.47 3.76
N LYS A 115 -9.73 1.77 3.17
CA LYS A 115 -9.94 3.02 2.43
C LYS A 115 -9.78 4.25 3.32
N ARG A 116 -10.32 4.22 4.54
CA ARG A 116 -10.11 5.31 5.52
C ARG A 116 -8.64 5.47 5.85
N GLY A 117 -7.93 4.36 6.05
CA GLY A 117 -6.49 4.38 6.28
C GLY A 117 -5.73 5.01 5.11
N SER A 118 -6.06 4.62 3.89
CA SER A 118 -5.43 5.16 2.69
C SER A 118 -5.67 6.66 2.52
N HIS A 119 -6.86 7.16 2.85
CA HIS A 119 -7.13 8.60 2.87
C HIS A 119 -6.25 9.33 3.90
N ASN A 120 -6.04 8.74 5.07
CA ASN A 120 -5.15 9.30 6.09
C ASN A 120 -3.70 9.34 5.59
N HIS A 121 -3.24 8.28 4.94
CA HIS A 121 -1.91 8.20 4.36
C HIS A 121 -1.71 9.26 3.26
N LEU A 122 -2.70 9.39 2.38
CA LEU A 122 -2.67 10.40 1.31
C LEU A 122 -2.50 11.80 1.88
N ARG A 123 -3.29 12.14 2.91
CA ARG A 123 -3.16 13.45 3.58
C ARG A 123 -1.77 13.65 4.17
N ALA A 124 -1.18 12.61 4.74
CA ALA A 124 0.16 12.69 5.31
C ALA A 124 1.21 12.98 4.23
N PHE A 125 1.16 12.31 3.09
CA PHE A 125 2.06 12.58 1.98
C PHE A 125 1.87 13.99 1.43
N GLU A 126 0.65 14.43 1.26
CA GLU A 126 0.35 15.79 0.78
C GLU A 126 0.84 16.87 1.73
N ARG A 127 0.68 16.69 3.05
CA ARG A 127 1.23 17.62 4.05
C ARG A 127 2.74 17.71 3.98
N ASN A 128 3.41 16.58 3.82
CA ASN A 128 4.87 16.54 3.76
C ASN A 128 5.40 17.17 2.48
N LEU A 129 4.70 16.97 1.36
CA LEU A 129 5.05 17.61 0.08
C LEU A 129 5.03 19.13 0.16
N LYS A 130 4.15 19.71 0.96
CA LYS A 130 4.06 21.17 1.14
C LYS A 130 5.29 21.78 1.81
N LYS A 131 6.15 20.97 2.41
CA LYS A 131 7.39 21.45 3.05
C LYS A 131 8.53 21.67 2.05
N TYR A 132 8.34 21.28 0.83
CA TYR A 132 9.28 21.46 -0.27
C TYR A 132 8.74 22.51 -1.25
#